data_32d0d76310267ac49063a4dc7f096538
#
_entry.id   32d0d76310267ac49063a4dc7f096538
#
_cell.length_a   1.000
_cell.length_b   1.000
_cell.length_c   1.000
_cell.angle_alpha   90.00
_cell.angle_beta   90.00
_cell.angle_gamma   90.00
#
_symmetry.space_group_name_H-M   'P 1'
#
loop_
_entity.id
_entity.type
_entity.pdbx_description
1 polymer ?
#
loop_
_entity_poly.entity_id
_entity_poly.type
_entity_poly.pdbx_seq_one_letter_code
_entity_poly.pdbx_strand_id
1 'polypeptide(L)'
;VTVFRSLAMVTMALGTSVLMTQAFGSLDRVGDFALLDDRGEFHQISRYQHRKAVVMMSYHPSCANISDSVNYLAELNAKYADQDVEFLLLDSSGTGRPEANERGLEFPLLDDAAQLVSASLQIEQGGEVIVFNPERLSLFYRGAANHSLDSTLQTLLDGDVRDTVKNAISGCAIDYPVRDKLLASPPDYTTEVAPIIIENCAECHRWGGAGPFALDSYTSLLGWSPMI
;
A
#
# COMPACT_ATOMS: atom_id res chain seq x y z
N VAL A 1 -41.65 68.59 20.19
CA VAL A 1 -41.66 67.53 19.17
C VAL A 1 -40.20 67.02 19.07
N THR A 2 -39.94 65.88 19.71
CA THR A 2 -38.61 65.30 19.81
C THR A 2 -38.55 64.06 18.91
N VAL A 3 -37.70 64.10 17.89
CA VAL A 3 -37.49 62.99 16.95
C VAL A 3 -36.36 62.12 17.47
N PHE A 4 -36.62 60.87 17.85
CA PHE A 4 -35.69 59.86 18.17
C PHE A 4 -35.20 59.17 16.87
N ARG A 5 -33.92 59.29 16.53
CA ARG A 5 -33.26 58.52 15.49
C ARG A 5 -32.72 57.23 16.09
N SER A 6 -33.30 56.08 15.74
CA SER A 6 -32.76 54.75 16.04
C SER A 6 -31.60 54.44 15.13
N LEU A 7 -30.43 54.23 15.72
CA LEU A 7 -29.23 53.75 15.04
C LEU A 7 -29.25 52.23 15.11
N ALA A 8 -29.45 51.55 13.96
CA ALA A 8 -29.33 50.11 13.88
C ALA A 8 -27.85 49.73 13.73
N MET A 9 -27.28 49.06 14.75
CA MET A 9 -26.00 48.42 14.69
C MET A 9 -26.10 47.10 13.90
N VAL A 10 -25.46 47.03 12.72
CA VAL A 10 -25.27 45.81 11.99
C VAL A 10 -24.01 45.14 12.55
N THR A 11 -24.19 44.08 13.32
CA THR A 11 -23.05 43.21 13.75
C THR A 11 -22.70 42.24 12.62
N MET A 12 -21.59 42.49 11.97
CA MET A 12 -21.00 41.61 10.96
C MET A 12 -20.27 40.47 11.68
N ALA A 13 -20.89 39.28 11.71
CA ALA A 13 -20.25 38.08 12.23
C ALA A 13 -19.19 37.58 11.19
N LEU A 14 -17.91 37.78 11.49
CA LEU A 14 -16.83 37.12 10.76
C LEU A 14 -16.85 35.64 11.12
N GLY A 15 -17.39 34.82 10.21
CA GLY A 15 -17.26 33.37 10.26
C GLY A 15 -15.80 32.95 9.96
N THR A 16 -15.05 32.65 11.00
CA THR A 16 -13.77 31.97 10.87
C THR A 16 -14.02 30.53 10.46
N SER A 17 -13.86 30.21 9.16
CA SER A 17 -13.80 28.85 8.66
C SER A 17 -12.51 28.21 9.18
N VAL A 18 -12.63 27.40 10.22
CA VAL A 18 -11.55 26.51 10.66
C VAL A 18 -11.41 25.41 9.60
N LEU A 19 -10.44 25.55 8.72
CA LEU A 19 -9.96 24.46 7.89
C LEU A 19 -9.38 23.39 8.84
N MET A 20 -10.17 22.36 9.13
CA MET A 20 -9.64 21.14 9.75
C MET A 20 -8.72 20.46 8.72
N THR A 21 -7.44 20.75 8.76
CA THR A 21 -6.41 19.90 8.18
C THR A 21 -6.45 18.59 8.96
N GLN A 22 -7.00 17.55 8.36
CA GLN A 22 -6.84 16.20 8.88
C GLN A 22 -5.34 15.88 8.75
N ALA A 23 -4.64 15.89 9.86
CA ALA A 23 -3.31 15.33 9.95
C ALA A 23 -3.47 13.82 9.79
N PHE A 24 -3.23 13.31 8.59
CA PHE A 24 -3.00 11.89 8.40
C PHE A 24 -1.79 11.53 9.25
N GLY A 25 -2.01 10.69 10.27
CA GLY A 25 -0.92 10.17 11.09
C GLY A 25 0.09 9.48 10.17
N SER A 26 1.38 9.63 10.45
CA SER A 26 2.41 8.94 9.69
C SER A 26 2.18 7.43 9.78
N LEU A 27 2.26 6.73 8.64
CA LEU A 27 2.18 5.28 8.62
C LEU A 27 3.40 4.72 9.37
N ASP A 28 3.19 4.12 10.52
CA ASP A 28 4.26 3.47 11.30
C ASP A 28 4.24 1.95 11.12
N ARG A 29 3.18 1.42 10.50
CA ARG A 29 2.99 -0.01 10.24
C ARG A 29 2.33 -0.21 8.88
N VAL A 30 2.75 -1.27 8.19
CA VAL A 30 2.07 -1.79 7.00
C VAL A 30 0.94 -2.75 7.41
N GLY A 31 -0.06 -2.93 6.55
CA GLY A 31 -1.07 -3.99 6.73
C GLY A 31 -0.56 -5.33 6.19
N ASP A 32 -1.21 -6.43 6.59
CA ASP A 32 -1.07 -7.69 5.86
C ASP A 32 -1.98 -7.63 4.63
N PHE A 33 -1.41 -7.79 3.46
CA PHE A 33 -2.12 -7.82 2.19
C PHE A 33 -1.57 -8.93 1.30
N ALA A 34 -2.34 -9.29 0.29
CA ALA A 34 -1.94 -10.29 -0.69
C ALA A 34 -2.19 -9.78 -2.11
N LEU A 35 -1.24 -10.03 -3.00
CA LEU A 35 -1.32 -9.71 -4.43
C LEU A 35 -0.71 -10.85 -5.24
N LEU A 36 -1.08 -10.94 -6.50
CA LEU A 36 -0.36 -11.74 -7.49
C LEU A 36 0.77 -10.91 -8.08
N ASP A 37 1.87 -11.57 -8.42
CA ASP A 37 2.92 -10.94 -9.19
C ASP A 37 2.69 -11.04 -10.71
N ASP A 38 3.61 -10.49 -11.48
CA ASP A 38 3.62 -10.51 -12.95
C ASP A 38 3.70 -11.93 -13.55
N ARG A 39 4.06 -12.95 -12.75
CA ARG A 39 4.11 -14.37 -13.13
C ARG A 39 2.88 -15.13 -12.69
N GLY A 40 1.99 -14.50 -11.90
CA GLY A 40 0.80 -15.10 -11.31
C GLY A 40 1.09 -15.85 -10.00
N GLU A 41 2.27 -15.66 -9.40
CA GLU A 41 2.59 -16.21 -8.10
C GLU A 41 1.94 -15.38 -6.99
N PHE A 42 1.50 -16.07 -5.93
CA PHE A 42 0.79 -15.44 -4.81
C PHE A 42 1.76 -14.97 -3.73
N HIS A 43 1.73 -13.67 -3.45
CA HIS A 43 2.51 -13.00 -2.41
C HIS A 43 1.59 -12.44 -1.33
N GLN A 44 1.74 -12.93 -0.11
CA GLN A 44 1.10 -12.38 1.08
C GLN A 44 2.19 -11.95 2.07
N ILE A 45 2.08 -10.77 2.65
CA ILE A 45 3.14 -10.20 3.50
C ILE A 45 3.45 -11.09 4.71
N SER A 46 2.44 -11.69 5.34
CA SER A 46 2.65 -12.62 6.45
C SER A 46 3.44 -13.90 6.10
N ARG A 47 3.54 -14.28 4.83
CA ARG A 47 4.39 -15.40 4.41
C ARG A 47 5.88 -15.09 4.46
N TYR A 48 6.25 -13.82 4.53
CA TYR A 48 7.64 -13.37 4.64
C TYR A 48 8.13 -13.26 6.10
N GLN A 49 7.36 -13.71 7.11
CA GLN A 49 7.73 -13.63 8.53
C GLN A 49 9.09 -14.25 8.85
N HIS A 50 9.57 -15.18 8.02
CA HIS A 50 10.89 -15.77 8.13
C HIS A 50 12.02 -14.84 7.67
N ARG A 51 11.71 -13.73 6.99
CA ARG A 51 12.66 -12.71 6.57
C ARG A 51 12.88 -11.69 7.67
N LYS A 52 14.08 -11.10 7.72
CA LYS A 52 14.40 -9.98 8.63
C LYS A 52 13.77 -8.67 8.17
N ALA A 53 13.73 -8.46 6.87
CA ALA A 53 13.14 -7.28 6.26
C ALA A 53 12.51 -7.58 4.90
N VAL A 54 11.49 -6.79 4.54
CA VAL A 54 10.97 -6.67 3.18
C VAL A 54 11.23 -5.25 2.72
N VAL A 55 11.88 -5.13 1.56
CA VAL A 55 12.11 -3.89 0.82
C VAL A 55 11.09 -3.86 -0.31
N MET A 56 10.19 -2.90 -0.31
CA MET A 56 9.17 -2.74 -1.35
C MET A 56 9.31 -1.38 -2.00
N MET A 57 9.39 -1.33 -3.31
CA MET A 57 9.44 -0.09 -4.07
C MET A 57 8.19 0.06 -4.93
N SER A 58 7.58 1.24 -4.87
CA SER A 58 6.55 1.66 -5.79
C SER A 58 7.12 1.74 -7.21
N TYR A 59 6.65 0.88 -8.09
CA TYR A 59 7.02 0.85 -9.49
C TYR A 59 5.96 1.57 -10.34
N HIS A 60 6.41 2.57 -11.11
CA HIS A 60 5.54 3.25 -12.06
C HIS A 60 6.33 3.46 -13.37
N PRO A 61 5.99 2.76 -14.45
CA PRO A 61 6.80 2.71 -15.67
C PRO A 61 6.99 4.05 -16.34
N SER A 62 6.07 5.00 -16.15
CA SER A 62 6.15 6.34 -16.72
C SER A 62 7.10 7.29 -15.99
N CYS A 63 7.62 6.90 -14.82
CA CYS A 63 8.54 7.75 -14.06
C CYS A 63 9.93 7.75 -14.68
N ALA A 64 10.48 8.93 -14.98
CA ALA A 64 11.74 9.07 -15.69
C ALA A 64 12.93 8.36 -15.01
N ASN A 65 12.97 8.34 -13.69
CA ASN A 65 14.10 7.80 -12.92
C ASN A 65 13.84 6.38 -12.39
N ILE A 66 12.78 5.71 -12.82
CA ILE A 66 12.41 4.40 -12.25
C ILE A 66 13.47 3.35 -12.55
N SER A 67 14.08 3.38 -13.73
CA SER A 67 15.12 2.42 -14.12
C SER A 67 16.36 2.52 -13.24
N ASP A 68 16.79 3.73 -12.88
CA ASP A 68 17.93 3.92 -11.98
C ASP A 68 17.64 3.39 -10.58
N SER A 69 16.42 3.62 -10.09
CA SER A 69 15.96 3.10 -8.80
C SER A 69 15.90 1.57 -8.80
N VAL A 70 15.39 0.95 -9.87
CA VAL A 70 15.37 -0.52 -10.03
C VAL A 70 16.77 -1.08 -10.06
N ASN A 71 17.70 -0.49 -10.83
CA ASN A 71 19.10 -0.93 -10.91
C ASN A 71 19.75 -0.85 -9.52
N TYR A 72 19.53 0.23 -8.77
CA TYR A 72 20.06 0.35 -7.41
C TYR A 72 19.50 -0.73 -6.46
N LEU A 73 18.21 -1.04 -6.57
CA LEU A 73 17.62 -2.15 -5.81
C LEU A 73 18.24 -3.50 -6.20
N ALA A 74 18.55 -3.72 -7.48
CA ALA A 74 19.21 -4.94 -7.94
C ALA A 74 20.60 -5.10 -7.32
N GLU A 75 21.37 -4.00 -7.23
CA GLU A 75 22.66 -3.99 -6.52
C GLU A 75 22.50 -4.36 -5.04
N LEU A 76 21.48 -3.78 -4.38
CA LEU A 76 21.20 -4.10 -2.98
C LEU A 76 20.70 -5.54 -2.80
N ASN A 77 19.86 -6.05 -3.69
CA ASN A 77 19.41 -7.44 -3.65
C ASN A 77 20.61 -8.40 -3.75
N ALA A 78 21.53 -8.16 -4.67
CA ALA A 78 22.78 -8.95 -4.78
C ALA A 78 23.65 -8.83 -3.50
N LYS A 79 23.74 -7.64 -2.91
CA LYS A 79 24.50 -7.39 -1.67
C LYS A 79 23.92 -8.12 -0.46
N TYR A 80 22.59 -8.23 -0.38
CA TYR A 80 21.86 -8.78 0.78
C TYR A 80 21.26 -10.16 0.53
N ALA A 81 21.62 -10.84 -0.57
CA ALA A 81 21.04 -12.13 -1.00
C ALA A 81 21.01 -13.21 0.10
N ASP A 82 22.07 -13.28 0.93
CA ASP A 82 22.22 -14.29 1.99
C ASP A 82 21.84 -13.75 3.39
N GLN A 83 21.12 -12.63 3.47
CA GLN A 83 20.87 -11.96 4.75
C GLN A 83 19.37 -11.88 5.14
N ASP A 84 18.54 -12.74 4.55
CA ASP A 84 17.10 -12.81 4.83
C ASP A 84 16.35 -11.50 4.54
N VAL A 85 16.75 -10.77 3.50
CA VAL A 85 16.04 -9.58 2.99
C VAL A 85 15.30 -9.95 1.72
N GLU A 86 14.01 -9.62 1.64
CA GLU A 86 13.19 -9.81 0.44
C GLU A 86 13.01 -8.48 -0.30
N PHE A 87 13.07 -8.51 -1.62
CA PHE A 87 12.88 -7.35 -2.47
C PHE A 87 11.67 -7.54 -3.38
N LEU A 88 10.74 -6.58 -3.35
CA LEU A 88 9.49 -6.60 -4.10
C LEU A 88 9.29 -5.26 -4.81
N LEU A 89 8.65 -5.29 -5.97
CA LEU A 89 8.10 -4.12 -6.62
C LEU A 89 6.57 -4.12 -6.49
N LEU A 90 5.96 -2.95 -6.39
CA LEU A 90 4.51 -2.77 -6.31
C LEU A 90 4.06 -1.87 -7.45
N ASP A 91 3.39 -2.44 -8.45
CA ASP A 91 2.84 -1.69 -9.59
C ASP A 91 1.41 -1.24 -9.32
N SER A 92 1.23 0.05 -9.10
CA SER A 92 -0.08 0.69 -8.95
C SER A 92 -0.48 1.52 -10.16
N SER A 93 0.22 1.39 -11.28
CA SER A 93 -0.10 2.15 -12.49
C SER A 93 -1.41 1.71 -13.15
N GLY A 94 -1.86 0.49 -12.88
CA GLY A 94 -3.01 -0.12 -13.54
C GLY A 94 -2.76 -0.45 -15.03
N THR A 95 -1.52 -0.35 -15.50
CA THR A 95 -1.15 -0.67 -16.90
C THR A 95 -0.92 -2.16 -17.12
N GLY A 96 -0.83 -2.94 -16.03
CA GLY A 96 -0.78 -4.40 -16.06
C GLY A 96 0.55 -5.03 -16.49
N ARG A 97 0.56 -6.34 -16.46
CA ARG A 97 1.67 -7.29 -16.56
C ARG A 97 2.63 -7.20 -17.77
N PRO A 98 2.25 -6.75 -18.98
CA PRO A 98 3.10 -6.94 -20.16
C PRO A 98 4.44 -6.22 -20.11
N GLU A 99 4.50 -5.03 -19.52
CA GLU A 99 5.73 -4.22 -19.53
C GLU A 99 6.82 -4.76 -18.59
N ALA A 100 6.46 -5.42 -17.51
CA ALA A 100 7.41 -5.98 -16.54
C ALA A 100 8.20 -7.15 -17.14
N ASN A 101 7.52 -8.07 -17.80
CA ASN A 101 8.13 -9.22 -18.46
C ASN A 101 9.10 -8.80 -19.60
N GLU A 102 8.78 -7.72 -20.30
CA GLU A 102 9.63 -7.17 -21.38
C GLU A 102 10.91 -6.53 -20.84
N ARG A 103 10.91 -6.04 -19.60
CA ARG A 103 12.06 -5.37 -18.99
C ARG A 103 13.02 -6.31 -18.26
N GLY A 104 12.70 -7.59 -18.13
CA GLY A 104 13.56 -8.57 -17.46
C GLY A 104 13.80 -8.25 -15.99
N LEU A 105 12.77 -7.77 -15.26
CA LEU A 105 12.86 -7.48 -13.84
C LEU A 105 13.18 -8.75 -13.04
N GLU A 106 14.18 -8.67 -12.19
CA GLU A 106 14.62 -9.79 -11.34
C GLU A 106 13.69 -9.99 -10.12
N PHE A 107 12.94 -8.94 -9.75
CA PHE A 107 12.06 -8.93 -8.59
C PHE A 107 10.63 -9.32 -8.96
N PRO A 108 9.87 -9.95 -8.04
CA PRO A 108 8.42 -10.03 -8.18
C PRO A 108 7.81 -8.63 -8.30
N LEU A 109 7.02 -8.42 -9.35
CA LEU A 109 6.26 -7.19 -9.53
C LEU A 109 4.80 -7.46 -9.14
N LEU A 110 4.41 -7.00 -7.96
CA LEU A 110 3.08 -7.19 -7.41
C LEU A 110 2.07 -6.29 -8.13
N ASP A 111 0.99 -6.88 -8.64
CA ASP A 111 -0.05 -6.20 -9.41
C ASP A 111 -1.11 -5.60 -8.45
N ASP A 112 -1.04 -4.31 -8.17
CA ASP A 112 -2.06 -3.55 -7.44
C ASP A 112 -2.98 -2.80 -8.40
N ALA A 113 -3.58 -3.52 -9.37
CA ALA A 113 -4.47 -2.94 -10.37
C ALA A 113 -5.65 -2.16 -9.78
N ALA A 114 -6.12 -2.53 -8.60
CA ALA A 114 -7.16 -1.80 -7.86
C ALA A 114 -6.63 -0.56 -7.12
N GLN A 115 -5.33 -0.38 -7.03
CA GLN A 115 -4.65 0.72 -6.34
C GLN A 115 -4.99 0.85 -4.84
N LEU A 116 -5.48 -0.24 -4.24
CA LEU A 116 -5.91 -0.24 -2.83
C LEU A 116 -4.73 -0.43 -1.88
N VAL A 117 -3.77 -1.27 -2.24
CA VAL A 117 -2.58 -1.54 -1.43
C VAL A 117 -1.68 -0.31 -1.40
N SER A 118 -1.34 0.25 -2.55
CA SER A 118 -0.52 1.47 -2.65
C SER A 118 -1.15 2.64 -1.89
N ALA A 119 -2.47 2.80 -2.00
CA ALA A 119 -3.19 3.84 -1.26
C ALA A 119 -3.19 3.58 0.26
N SER A 120 -3.36 2.32 0.70
CA SER A 120 -3.30 1.96 2.13
C SER A 120 -1.91 2.18 2.73
N LEU A 121 -0.87 1.98 1.93
CA LEU A 121 0.51 2.25 2.27
C LEU A 121 0.86 3.75 2.18
N GLN A 122 -0.08 4.62 1.79
CA GLN A 122 0.13 6.06 1.61
C GLN A 122 1.30 6.37 0.67
N ILE A 123 1.45 5.58 -0.39
CA ILE A 123 2.47 5.82 -1.41
C ILE A 123 2.00 6.98 -2.29
N GLU A 124 2.82 7.99 -2.46
CA GLU A 124 2.47 9.20 -3.22
C GLU A 124 3.32 9.36 -4.49
N GLN A 125 4.45 8.65 -4.56
CA GLN A 125 5.41 8.83 -5.67
C GLN A 125 5.93 7.49 -6.20
N GLY A 126 6.12 7.42 -7.50
CA GLY A 126 6.86 6.31 -8.12
C GLY A 126 8.34 6.35 -7.74
N GLY A 127 8.91 5.19 -7.44
CA GLY A 127 10.26 5.05 -6.90
C GLY A 127 10.36 5.24 -5.38
N GLU A 128 9.23 5.41 -4.70
CA GLU A 128 9.19 5.41 -3.24
C GLU A 128 9.47 4.00 -2.70
N VAL A 129 10.42 3.92 -1.78
CA VAL A 129 10.81 2.67 -1.12
C VAL A 129 10.32 2.67 0.32
N ILE A 130 9.71 1.59 0.74
CA ILE A 130 9.43 1.28 2.14
C ILE A 130 10.19 0.02 2.56
N VAL A 131 10.73 0.03 3.78
CA VAL A 131 11.32 -1.16 4.41
C VAL A 131 10.60 -1.44 5.71
N PHE A 132 10.18 -2.67 5.89
CA PHE A 132 9.43 -3.07 7.08
C PHE A 132 9.82 -4.48 7.57
N ASN A 133 9.59 -4.73 8.85
CA ASN A 133 9.68 -6.07 9.43
C ASN A 133 8.39 -6.84 9.13
N PRO A 134 8.44 -7.98 8.45
CA PRO A 134 7.22 -8.70 8.05
C PRO A 134 6.52 -9.45 9.19
N GLU A 135 7.21 -9.73 10.30
CA GLU A 135 6.61 -10.34 11.50
C GLU A 135 5.77 -9.32 12.30
N ARG A 136 6.33 -8.11 12.48
CA ARG A 136 5.71 -7.05 13.30
C ARG A 136 4.95 -6.05 12.46
N LEU A 137 5.13 -6.07 11.15
CA LEU A 137 4.60 -5.10 10.18
C LEU A 137 5.02 -3.65 10.49
N SER A 138 6.11 -3.46 11.24
CA SER A 138 6.63 -2.14 11.61
C SER A 138 7.54 -1.58 10.52
N LEU A 139 7.36 -0.29 10.23
CA LEU A 139 8.12 0.42 9.21
C LEU A 139 9.48 0.86 9.75
N PHE A 140 10.55 0.68 8.98
CA PHE A 140 11.92 1.10 9.30
C PHE A 140 12.46 2.19 8.39
N TYR A 141 12.00 2.21 7.14
CA TYR A 141 12.44 3.17 6.15
C TYR A 141 11.29 3.59 5.25
N ARG A 142 11.29 4.86 4.87
CA ARG A 142 10.44 5.41 3.84
C ARG A 142 11.20 6.51 3.10
N GLY A 143 11.45 6.34 1.81
CA GLY A 143 12.24 7.32 1.07
C GLY A 143 12.65 6.84 -0.32
N ALA A 144 13.65 7.47 -0.90
CA ALA A 144 14.19 7.11 -2.20
C ALA A 144 15.14 5.90 -2.13
N ALA A 145 15.30 5.20 -3.26
CA ALA A 145 16.33 4.17 -3.44
C ALA A 145 17.72 4.84 -3.52
N ASN A 146 18.40 5.00 -2.38
CA ASN A 146 19.69 5.67 -2.29
C ASN A 146 20.54 5.12 -1.13
N HIS A 147 21.71 5.71 -0.91
CA HIS A 147 22.64 5.30 0.16
C HIS A 147 22.01 5.25 1.57
N SER A 148 21.01 6.07 1.84
CA SER A 148 20.31 6.02 3.15
C SER A 148 19.49 4.74 3.33
N LEU A 149 18.93 4.19 2.24
CA LEU A 149 18.30 2.87 2.25
C LEU A 149 19.32 1.80 2.62
N ASP A 150 20.48 1.80 1.98
CA ASP A 150 21.56 0.84 2.26
C ASP A 150 22.03 0.91 3.72
N SER A 151 22.29 2.11 4.22
CA SER A 151 22.69 2.33 5.63
C SER A 151 21.61 1.85 6.61
N THR A 152 20.32 2.07 6.29
CA THR A 152 19.22 1.60 7.13
C THR A 152 19.14 0.07 7.16
N LEU A 153 19.32 -0.58 6.01
CA LEU A 153 19.33 -2.05 5.93
C LEU A 153 20.50 -2.64 6.76
N GLN A 154 21.70 -2.06 6.67
CA GLN A 154 22.83 -2.48 7.49
C GLN A 154 22.51 -2.37 8.99
N THR A 155 22.05 -1.21 9.44
CA THR A 155 21.70 -0.96 10.84
C THR A 155 20.60 -1.90 11.33
N LEU A 156 19.61 -2.20 10.46
CA LEU A 156 18.53 -3.13 10.76
C LEU A 156 19.06 -4.56 10.96
N LEU A 157 19.92 -5.02 10.07
CA LEU A 157 20.50 -6.36 10.12
C LEU A 157 21.43 -6.55 11.32
N ASP A 158 22.08 -5.48 11.77
CA ASP A 158 22.88 -5.42 13.00
C ASP A 158 22.02 -5.38 14.28
N GLY A 159 20.69 -5.25 14.15
CA GLY A 159 19.73 -5.25 15.27
C GLY A 159 19.56 -3.90 15.98
N ASP A 160 20.01 -2.80 15.37
CA ASP A 160 20.15 -1.49 16.03
C ASP A 160 19.12 -0.43 15.57
N VAL A 161 18.05 -0.82 14.84
CA VAL A 161 17.01 0.12 14.39
C VAL A 161 16.02 0.42 15.51
N ARG A 162 15.89 1.72 15.83
CA ARG A 162 14.99 2.22 16.87
C ARG A 162 13.83 3.03 16.31
N ASP A 163 14.08 3.80 15.26
CA ASP A 163 13.13 4.76 14.69
C ASP A 163 13.04 4.59 13.17
N THR A 164 11.87 4.95 12.61
CA THR A 164 11.69 4.95 11.15
C THR A 164 12.48 6.09 10.50
N VAL A 165 13.36 5.76 9.57
CA VAL A 165 14.10 6.73 8.76
C VAL A 165 13.20 7.21 7.62
N LYS A 166 12.98 8.53 7.52
CA LYS A 166 12.21 9.16 6.46
C LYS A 166 13.08 10.11 5.64
N ASN A 167 13.11 9.92 4.33
CA ASN A 167 13.88 10.74 3.41
C ASN A 167 12.99 11.28 2.29
N ALA A 168 13.42 12.42 1.75
CA ALA A 168 12.75 13.00 0.59
C ALA A 168 12.81 12.05 -0.62
N ILE A 169 11.73 12.03 -1.36
CA ILE A 169 11.56 11.26 -2.58
C ILE A 169 11.48 12.25 -3.74
N SER A 170 12.12 11.90 -4.84
CA SER A 170 12.07 12.69 -6.07
C SER A 170 11.55 11.79 -7.19
N GLY A 171 10.29 11.42 -7.08
CA GLY A 171 9.58 10.58 -8.05
C GLY A 171 8.50 11.35 -8.81
N CYS A 172 7.79 10.67 -9.71
CA CYS A 172 6.57 11.20 -10.28
C CYS A 172 5.39 10.94 -9.33
N ALA A 173 4.45 11.89 -9.25
CA ALA A 173 3.23 11.70 -8.45
C ALA A 173 2.41 10.52 -8.99
N ILE A 174 1.81 9.77 -8.08
CA ILE A 174 0.89 8.67 -8.41
C ILE A 174 -0.53 9.15 -8.13
N ASP A 175 -1.38 9.05 -9.16
CA ASP A 175 -2.81 9.24 -9.04
C ASP A 175 -3.52 7.89 -8.81
N TYR A 176 -4.66 7.91 -8.13
CA TYR A 176 -5.42 6.71 -7.76
C TYR A 176 -6.81 6.65 -8.39
N PRO A 177 -6.97 6.78 -9.73
CA PRO A 177 -8.28 6.88 -10.37
C PRO A 177 -9.10 5.60 -10.25
N VAL A 178 -8.47 4.42 -10.21
CA VAL A 178 -9.19 3.14 -10.06
C VAL A 178 -9.73 3.01 -8.64
N ARG A 179 -8.91 3.25 -7.63
CA ARG A 179 -9.34 3.31 -6.23
C ARG A 179 -10.48 4.30 -6.03
N ASP A 180 -10.35 5.52 -6.55
CA ASP A 180 -11.35 6.58 -6.37
C ASP A 180 -12.69 6.20 -6.99
N LYS A 181 -12.66 5.54 -8.15
CA LYS A 181 -13.86 4.98 -8.78
C LYS A 181 -14.50 3.88 -7.93
N LEU A 182 -13.70 2.96 -7.37
CA LEU A 182 -14.20 1.90 -6.48
C LEU A 182 -14.81 2.48 -5.21
N LEU A 183 -14.17 3.50 -4.61
CA LEU A 183 -14.71 4.16 -3.42
C LEU A 183 -15.97 4.99 -3.69
N ALA A 184 -16.11 5.55 -4.88
CA ALA A 184 -17.30 6.30 -5.30
C ALA A 184 -18.50 5.38 -5.57
N SER A 185 -18.26 4.12 -5.95
CA SER A 185 -19.30 3.12 -6.23
C SER A 185 -18.84 1.75 -5.74
N PRO A 186 -18.83 1.54 -4.41
CA PRO A 186 -18.41 0.24 -3.88
C PRO A 186 -19.40 -0.84 -4.32
N PRO A 187 -18.93 -2.05 -4.63
CA PRO A 187 -19.79 -3.15 -5.02
C PRO A 187 -20.78 -3.51 -3.90
N ASP A 188 -22.03 -3.75 -4.27
CA ASP A 188 -23.05 -4.23 -3.33
C ASP A 188 -22.79 -5.68 -2.96
N TYR A 189 -22.67 -5.94 -1.64
CA TYR A 189 -22.37 -7.29 -1.16
C TYR A 189 -23.40 -8.33 -1.64
N THR A 190 -24.69 -8.01 -1.56
CA THR A 190 -25.76 -8.99 -1.80
C THR A 190 -25.90 -9.33 -3.27
N THR A 191 -25.76 -8.33 -4.15
CA THR A 191 -26.03 -8.49 -5.58
C THR A 191 -24.79 -8.73 -6.42
N GLU A 192 -23.61 -8.35 -5.94
CA GLU A 192 -22.38 -8.43 -6.72
C GLU A 192 -21.32 -9.34 -6.08
N VAL A 193 -21.09 -9.25 -4.75
CA VAL A 193 -20.04 -10.03 -4.09
C VAL A 193 -20.51 -11.42 -3.68
N ALA A 194 -21.67 -11.51 -3.02
CA ALA A 194 -22.17 -12.79 -2.52
C ALA A 194 -22.36 -13.85 -3.61
N PRO A 195 -22.87 -13.55 -4.83
CA PRO A 195 -22.95 -14.52 -5.90
C PRO A 195 -21.58 -15.11 -6.28
N ILE A 196 -20.53 -14.29 -6.36
CA ILE A 196 -19.17 -14.75 -6.67
C ILE A 196 -18.68 -15.74 -5.60
N ILE A 197 -18.89 -15.40 -4.31
CA ILE A 197 -18.50 -16.27 -3.20
C ILE A 197 -19.27 -17.58 -3.21
N ILE A 198 -20.58 -17.54 -3.48
CA ILE A 198 -21.43 -18.72 -3.52
C ILE A 198 -21.02 -19.66 -4.67
N GLU A 199 -20.76 -19.10 -5.84
CA GLU A 199 -20.45 -19.89 -7.03
C GLU A 199 -19.03 -20.48 -7.01
N ASN A 200 -18.06 -19.78 -6.42
CA ASN A 200 -16.65 -20.16 -6.56
C ASN A 200 -16.01 -20.66 -5.26
N CYS A 201 -16.54 -20.30 -4.10
CA CYS A 201 -15.89 -20.57 -2.81
C CYS A 201 -16.74 -21.42 -1.87
N ALA A 202 -18.05 -21.17 -1.80
CA ALA A 202 -18.92 -21.77 -0.77
C ALA A 202 -19.12 -23.28 -0.94
N GLU A 203 -18.86 -23.86 -2.12
CA GLU A 203 -18.92 -25.32 -2.28
C GLU A 203 -17.97 -26.02 -1.32
N CYS A 204 -16.75 -25.50 -1.18
CA CYS A 204 -15.75 -26.02 -0.24
C CYS A 204 -15.79 -25.29 1.12
N HIS A 205 -15.99 -23.97 1.14
CA HIS A 205 -15.96 -23.10 2.31
C HIS A 205 -17.37 -22.91 2.93
N ARG A 206 -18.01 -23.99 3.36
CA ARG A 206 -19.28 -24.02 4.09
C ARG A 206 -19.16 -24.88 5.35
N TRP A 207 -20.10 -24.77 6.26
CA TRP A 207 -20.15 -25.66 7.41
C TRP A 207 -20.18 -27.13 6.99
N GLY A 208 -19.20 -27.91 7.48
CA GLY A 208 -19.02 -29.31 7.10
C GLY A 208 -18.48 -29.54 5.69
N GLY A 209 -18.02 -28.50 5.00
CA GLY A 209 -17.30 -28.58 3.74
C GLY A 209 -15.83 -28.94 3.89
N ALA A 210 -15.11 -29.05 2.77
CA ALA A 210 -13.69 -29.40 2.73
C ALA A 210 -12.76 -28.22 3.13
N GLY A 211 -13.26 -26.98 3.01
CA GLY A 211 -12.51 -25.78 3.37
C GLY A 211 -12.31 -25.62 4.88
N PRO A 212 -11.21 -25.03 5.33
CA PRO A 212 -10.86 -24.92 6.75
C PRO A 212 -11.75 -23.92 7.54
N PHE A 213 -12.53 -23.10 6.87
CA PHE A 213 -13.46 -22.12 7.46
C PHE A 213 -14.65 -21.89 6.52
N ALA A 214 -15.77 -21.42 7.08
CA ALA A 214 -16.97 -21.15 6.30
C ALA A 214 -17.01 -19.69 5.82
N LEU A 215 -17.47 -19.47 4.58
CA LEU A 215 -17.70 -18.16 3.96
C LEU A 215 -19.20 -17.95 3.64
N ASP A 216 -20.06 -18.48 4.48
CA ASP A 216 -21.51 -18.53 4.28
C ASP A 216 -22.26 -17.29 4.81
N SER A 217 -21.54 -16.31 5.31
CA SER A 217 -22.11 -15.06 5.80
C SER A 217 -21.18 -13.86 5.58
N TYR A 218 -21.76 -12.66 5.48
CA TYR A 218 -21.01 -11.42 5.39
C TYR A 218 -20.01 -11.24 6.54
N THR A 219 -20.40 -11.58 7.77
CA THR A 219 -19.54 -11.47 8.96
C THR A 219 -18.36 -12.44 8.87
N SER A 220 -18.59 -13.67 8.43
CA SER A 220 -17.51 -14.64 8.21
C SER A 220 -16.56 -14.17 7.13
N LEU A 221 -17.10 -13.68 6.00
CA LEU A 221 -16.30 -13.12 4.91
C LEU A 221 -15.41 -11.97 5.37
N LEU A 222 -15.95 -11.02 6.13
CA LEU A 222 -15.18 -9.91 6.71
C LEU A 222 -14.05 -10.40 7.62
N GLY A 223 -14.32 -11.40 8.47
CA GLY A 223 -13.33 -11.97 9.37
C GLY A 223 -12.16 -12.62 8.62
N TRP A 224 -12.43 -13.23 7.48
CA TRP A 224 -11.44 -13.94 6.68
C TRP A 224 -10.89 -13.12 5.49
N SER A 225 -11.37 -11.90 5.27
CA SER A 225 -10.98 -11.06 4.13
C SER A 225 -9.46 -10.88 3.93
N PRO A 226 -8.61 -10.86 4.97
CA PRO A 226 -7.17 -10.81 4.76
C PRO A 226 -6.57 -12.09 4.17
N MET A 227 -7.36 -13.17 4.09
CA MET A 227 -6.93 -14.49 3.61
C MET A 227 -7.64 -14.93 2.31
N ILE A 228 -8.53 -14.10 1.78
CA ILE A 228 -9.28 -14.31 0.56
C ILE A 228 -8.71 -13.45 -0.56
#